data_54b1f5a135855d85061797f997725649
#
_entry.id   54b1f5a135855d85061797f997725649
#
_cell.length_a   1.000
_cell.length_b   1.000
_cell.length_c   1.000
_cell.angle_alpha   90.00
_cell.angle_beta   90.00
_cell.angle_gamma   90.00
#
_symmetry.space_group_name_H-M   'P 1'
#
loop_
_entity.id
_entity.type
_entity.pdbx_description
1 polymer ?
#
loop_
_entity_poly.entity_id
_entity_poly.type
_entity_poly.pdbx_seq_one_letter_code
_entity_poly.pdbx_strand_id
1 'polypeptide(L)'
;PEGSPEEALREWVSRGELAAEDKDRSELLDMISVDYSDVRGNDREQIGDLLRIYFFRQQSIALLTSIDDITVTGDSAATIRMTVGMAGTNSGAIGLSADAYNFEFELEKAEDDWLLIGARWSELGRDLH
;
A
#
# COMPACT_ATOMS: atom_id res chain seq x y z
N PRO A 1 13.74 19.70 -15.61
CA PRO A 1 13.37 18.35 -15.96
C PRO A 1 12.70 17.64 -14.81
N GLU A 2 11.92 16.65 -15.15
CA GLU A 2 11.22 15.87 -14.18
C GLU A 2 12.19 14.99 -13.39
N GLY A 3 11.77 14.58 -12.23
CA GLY A 3 12.48 13.61 -11.46
C GLY A 3 12.48 12.25 -12.15
N SER A 4 13.31 11.36 -11.65
CA SER A 4 13.39 10.01 -12.19
C SER A 4 12.10 9.23 -11.87
N PRO A 5 11.81 8.16 -12.63
CA PRO A 5 10.70 7.28 -12.27
C PRO A 5 10.80 6.76 -10.86
N GLU A 6 12.02 6.46 -10.39
CA GLU A 6 12.22 5.99 -9.03
C GLU A 6 11.79 7.02 -8.00
N GLU A 7 12.10 8.30 -8.22
CA GLU A 7 11.66 9.36 -7.32
C GLU A 7 10.14 9.46 -7.26
N ALA A 8 9.48 9.38 -8.42
CA ALA A 8 8.03 9.42 -8.50
C ALA A 8 7.40 8.23 -7.75
N LEU A 9 8.03 7.07 -7.83
CA LEU A 9 7.55 5.89 -7.13
C LEU A 9 7.75 5.99 -5.62
N ARG A 10 8.86 6.60 -5.18
CA ARG A 10 9.06 6.86 -3.76
C ARG A 10 8.03 7.86 -3.23
N GLU A 11 7.68 8.86 -4.02
CA GLU A 11 6.62 9.81 -3.67
C GLU A 11 5.25 9.11 -3.60
N TRP A 12 5.01 8.16 -4.51
CA TRP A 12 3.79 7.37 -4.49
C TRP A 12 3.66 6.61 -3.15
N VAL A 13 4.75 5.99 -2.69
CA VAL A 13 4.76 5.29 -1.41
C VAL A 13 4.48 6.26 -0.25
N SER A 14 5.15 7.41 -0.25
CA SER A 14 4.95 8.42 0.81
C SER A 14 3.52 8.94 0.84
N ARG A 15 2.94 9.15 -0.33
CA ARG A 15 1.55 9.58 -0.44
C ARG A 15 0.61 8.53 0.16
N GLY A 16 0.86 7.25 -0.14
CA GLY A 16 0.06 6.16 0.40
C GLY A 16 0.18 6.05 1.91
N GLU A 17 1.39 6.24 2.42
CA GLU A 17 1.64 6.19 3.86
C GLU A 17 0.86 7.27 4.59
N LEU A 18 0.94 8.50 4.10
CA LEU A 18 0.19 9.62 4.70
C LEU A 18 -1.31 9.40 4.62
N ALA A 19 -1.80 8.96 3.47
CA ALA A 19 -3.22 8.71 3.28
C ALA A 19 -3.72 7.61 4.23
N ALA A 20 -2.93 6.57 4.42
CA ALA A 20 -3.31 5.48 5.33
C ALA A 20 -3.33 5.97 6.78
N GLU A 21 -2.34 6.77 7.18
CA GLU A 21 -2.31 7.32 8.54
C GLU A 21 -3.46 8.28 8.80
N ASP A 22 -3.90 8.99 7.76
CA ASP A 22 -5.05 9.90 7.84
C ASP A 22 -6.38 9.17 7.65
N LYS A 23 -6.34 7.86 7.39
CA LYS A 23 -7.52 7.06 7.07
C LYS A 23 -8.28 7.61 5.86
N ASP A 24 -7.55 8.13 4.90
CA ASP A 24 -8.11 8.74 3.70
C ASP A 24 -8.29 7.68 2.62
N ARG A 25 -9.40 6.97 2.71
CA ARG A 25 -9.73 5.87 1.81
C ARG A 25 -9.87 6.36 0.36
N SER A 26 -10.46 7.52 0.18
CA SER A 26 -10.64 8.10 -1.15
C SER A 26 -9.31 8.35 -1.85
N GLU A 27 -8.36 8.91 -1.11
CA GLU A 27 -7.02 9.17 -1.65
C GLU A 27 -6.32 7.86 -2.01
N LEU A 28 -6.42 6.85 -1.16
CA LEU A 28 -5.82 5.54 -1.45
C LEU A 28 -6.43 4.90 -2.70
N LEU A 29 -7.74 5.01 -2.86
CA LEU A 29 -8.40 4.45 -4.03
C LEU A 29 -8.00 5.18 -5.32
N ASP A 30 -7.69 6.47 -5.22
CA ASP A 30 -7.20 7.23 -6.37
C ASP A 30 -5.81 6.77 -6.81
N MET A 31 -5.09 6.06 -5.96
CA MET A 31 -3.77 5.53 -6.28
C MET A 31 -3.84 4.12 -6.86
N ILE A 32 -5.03 3.55 -6.96
CA ILE A 32 -5.25 2.18 -7.42
C ILE A 32 -5.98 2.21 -8.75
N SER A 33 -5.48 1.45 -9.71
CA SER A 33 -6.10 1.34 -11.03
C SER A 33 -7.49 0.72 -10.95
N VAL A 34 -8.38 1.14 -11.83
CA VAL A 34 -9.69 0.48 -11.99
C VAL A 34 -9.54 -0.97 -12.44
N ASP A 35 -8.38 -1.30 -13.01
CA ASP A 35 -8.09 -2.66 -13.48
C ASP A 35 -7.32 -3.50 -12.47
N TYR A 36 -7.19 -3.02 -11.24
CA TYR A 36 -6.47 -3.74 -10.19
C TYR A 36 -7.02 -5.16 -10.01
N SER A 37 -6.12 -6.13 -9.91
CA SER A 37 -6.49 -7.48 -9.50
C SER A 37 -5.28 -8.14 -8.81
N ASP A 38 -5.55 -9.04 -7.86
CA ASP A 38 -4.48 -9.73 -7.16
C ASP A 38 -4.77 -11.22 -7.04
N VAL A 39 -3.76 -11.96 -6.56
CA VAL A 39 -3.85 -13.41 -6.45
C VAL A 39 -4.86 -13.88 -5.40
N ARG A 40 -5.29 -12.99 -4.52
CA ARG A 40 -6.30 -13.30 -3.51
C ARG A 40 -7.71 -13.08 -4.02
N GLY A 41 -7.83 -12.66 -5.28
CA GLY A 41 -9.12 -12.45 -5.92
C GLY A 41 -9.75 -11.08 -5.66
N ASN A 42 -8.96 -10.12 -5.18
CA ASN A 42 -9.48 -8.78 -4.94
C ASN A 42 -9.38 -7.93 -6.19
N ASP A 43 -10.41 -7.13 -6.41
CA ASP A 43 -10.37 -6.02 -7.35
C ASP A 43 -10.30 -4.70 -6.54
N ARG A 44 -10.34 -3.57 -7.24
CA ARG A 44 -10.23 -2.26 -6.59
C ARG A 44 -11.35 -2.03 -5.56
N GLU A 45 -12.56 -2.43 -5.88
CA GLU A 45 -13.69 -2.25 -4.97
C GLU A 45 -13.50 -3.06 -3.69
N GLN A 46 -13.03 -4.30 -3.83
CA GLN A 46 -12.79 -5.17 -2.67
C GLN A 46 -11.65 -4.64 -1.80
N ILE A 47 -10.60 -4.09 -2.41
CA ILE A 47 -9.55 -3.43 -1.62
C ILE A 47 -10.14 -2.25 -0.85
N GLY A 48 -11.01 -1.47 -1.49
CA GLY A 48 -11.69 -0.37 -0.81
C GLY A 48 -12.52 -0.83 0.39
N ASP A 49 -13.16 -1.98 0.28
CA ASP A 49 -13.93 -2.54 1.39
C ASP A 49 -13.03 -2.99 2.53
N LEU A 50 -11.89 -3.61 2.21
CA LEU A 50 -10.91 -4.00 3.22
C LEU A 50 -10.36 -2.78 3.97
N LEU A 51 -10.07 -1.71 3.24
CA LEU A 51 -9.61 -0.47 3.84
C LEU A 51 -10.66 0.14 4.76
N ARG A 52 -11.92 0.11 4.34
CA ARG A 52 -13.02 0.64 5.17
C ARG A 52 -13.09 -0.10 6.50
N ILE A 53 -13.02 -1.42 6.45
CA ILE A 53 -13.09 -2.24 7.65
C ILE A 53 -11.89 -1.97 8.57
N TYR A 54 -10.70 -1.91 7.99
CA TYR A 54 -9.49 -1.66 8.77
C TYR A 54 -9.54 -0.30 9.44
N PHE A 55 -9.91 0.73 8.69
CA PHE A 55 -9.97 2.10 9.22
C PHE A 55 -11.06 2.26 10.28
N PHE A 56 -12.14 1.50 10.15
CA PHE A 56 -13.19 1.52 11.16
C PHE A 56 -12.71 0.93 12.50
N ARG A 57 -11.87 -0.09 12.43
CA ARG A 57 -11.40 -0.79 13.63
C ARG A 57 -10.29 -0.06 14.38
N GLN A 58 -9.57 0.82 13.71
CA GLN A 58 -8.42 1.50 14.31
C GLN A 58 -8.77 2.94 14.64
N GLN A 59 -8.50 3.36 15.87
CA GLN A 59 -8.66 4.77 16.25
C GLN A 59 -7.53 5.61 15.66
N SER A 60 -6.32 5.08 15.70
CA SER A 60 -5.17 5.74 15.09
C SER A 60 -4.30 4.71 14.40
N ILE A 61 -3.59 5.14 13.38
CA ILE A 61 -2.70 4.28 12.59
C ILE A 61 -1.37 4.99 12.46
N ALA A 62 -0.30 4.27 12.75
CA ALA A 62 1.06 4.73 12.49
C ALA A 62 1.75 3.69 11.62
N LEU A 63 2.40 4.14 10.57
CA LEU A 63 3.12 3.27 9.64
C LEU A 63 4.60 3.57 9.66
N LEU A 64 5.38 2.51 9.51
CA LEU A 64 6.81 2.60 9.31
C LEU A 64 7.11 1.80 8.06
N THR A 65 7.55 2.47 7.01
CA THR A 65 7.81 1.83 5.73
C THR A 65 9.29 1.81 5.41
N SER A 66 9.72 0.75 4.76
CA SER A 66 11.09 0.61 4.28
C SER A 66 11.03 0.02 2.88
N ILE A 67 11.49 0.78 1.89
CA ILE A 67 11.52 0.31 0.51
C ILE A 67 12.78 -0.53 0.34
N ASP A 68 12.59 -1.80 -0.01
CA ASP A 68 13.69 -2.75 -0.17
C ASP A 68 14.23 -2.74 -1.60
N ASP A 69 13.34 -2.54 -2.59
CA ASP A 69 13.74 -2.55 -3.99
C ASP A 69 12.69 -1.88 -4.85
N ILE A 70 13.14 -1.16 -5.88
CA ILE A 70 12.29 -0.60 -6.92
C ILE A 70 12.87 -1.03 -8.25
N THR A 71 12.07 -1.70 -9.07
CA THR A 71 12.46 -2.11 -10.41
C THR A 71 11.53 -1.44 -11.41
N VAL A 72 12.09 -0.68 -12.33
CA VAL A 72 11.32 -0.04 -13.40
C VAL A 72 11.62 -0.75 -14.70
N THR A 73 10.58 -1.17 -15.40
CA THR A 73 10.71 -1.88 -16.66
C THR A 73 10.13 -1.02 -17.77
N GLY A 74 10.95 -0.65 -18.74
CA GLY A 74 10.55 0.29 -19.78
C GLY A 74 10.19 1.64 -19.16
N ASP A 75 9.12 2.25 -19.65
CA ASP A 75 8.72 3.58 -19.22
C ASP A 75 7.46 3.56 -18.37
N SER A 76 6.77 2.42 -18.27
CA SER A 76 5.42 2.43 -17.74
C SER A 76 5.10 1.29 -16.79
N ALA A 77 6.06 0.47 -16.42
CA ALA A 77 5.84 -0.63 -15.49
C ALA A 77 6.86 -0.59 -14.36
N ALA A 78 6.43 -0.91 -13.16
CA ALA A 78 7.33 -0.94 -12.02
C ALA A 78 6.87 -1.95 -10.98
N THR A 79 7.84 -2.43 -10.21
CA THR A 79 7.59 -3.28 -9.05
C THR A 79 8.30 -2.63 -7.86
N ILE A 80 7.58 -2.52 -6.74
CA ILE A 80 8.14 -2.02 -5.49
C ILE A 80 8.03 -3.14 -4.46
N ARG A 81 9.16 -3.48 -3.85
CA ARG A 81 9.18 -4.37 -2.69
C ARG A 81 9.44 -3.56 -1.46
N MET A 82 8.62 -3.76 -0.45
CA MET A 82 8.76 -2.97 0.77
C MET A 82 8.27 -3.73 1.98
N THR A 83 8.77 -3.31 3.12
CA THR A 83 8.34 -3.80 4.42
C THR A 83 7.55 -2.71 5.10
N VAL A 84 6.42 -3.06 5.67
CA VAL A 84 5.54 -2.10 6.34
C VAL A 84 5.26 -2.60 7.75
N GLY A 85 5.64 -1.79 8.73
CA GLY A 85 5.22 -1.99 10.09
C GLY A 85 3.98 -1.16 10.35
N MET A 86 2.97 -1.74 10.94
CA MET A 86 1.72 -1.08 11.27
C MET A 86 1.48 -1.12 12.75
N ALA A 87 1.22 0.04 13.34
CA ALA A 87 0.81 0.13 14.74
C ALA A 87 -0.51 0.88 14.78
N GLY A 88 -1.44 0.39 15.58
CA GLY A 88 -2.73 1.02 15.69
C GLY A 88 -3.29 0.89 17.09
N THR A 89 -4.21 1.79 17.42
CA THR A 89 -4.99 1.67 18.66
C THR A 89 -6.38 1.24 18.25
N ASN A 90 -6.80 0.11 18.81
CA ASN A 90 -8.10 -0.46 18.49
C ASN A 90 -9.20 0.28 19.24
N SER A 91 -10.30 0.56 18.54
CA SER A 91 -11.46 1.16 19.14
C SER A 91 -12.06 0.20 20.19
N GLY A 92 -12.22 0.69 21.40
CA GLY A 92 -12.84 -0.10 22.47
C GLY A 92 -11.96 -1.18 23.08
N ALA A 93 -10.72 -1.31 22.61
CA ALA A 93 -9.78 -2.28 23.15
C ALA A 93 -8.69 -1.55 23.92
N ILE A 94 -8.10 -2.25 24.88
CA ILE A 94 -6.95 -1.72 25.61
C ILE A 94 -5.70 -2.18 24.89
N GLY A 95 -4.84 -1.23 24.58
CA GLY A 95 -3.53 -1.52 24.03
C GLY A 95 -3.39 -1.25 22.56
N LEU A 96 -2.26 -1.65 22.04
CA LEU A 96 -1.86 -1.43 20.67
C LEU A 96 -1.92 -2.73 19.89
N SER A 97 -2.25 -2.63 18.61
CA SER A 97 -1.97 -3.72 17.69
C SER A 97 -0.70 -3.34 16.92
N ALA A 98 0.14 -4.32 16.65
CA ALA A 98 1.37 -4.11 15.90
C ALA A 98 1.57 -5.30 14.98
N ASP A 99 1.66 -5.01 13.68
CA ASP A 99 1.84 -6.02 12.65
C ASP A 99 2.92 -5.56 11.69
N ALA A 100 3.54 -6.50 11.02
CA ALA A 100 4.52 -6.20 10.00
C ALA A 100 4.27 -7.09 8.79
N TYR A 101 4.41 -6.51 7.61
CA TYR A 101 4.13 -7.18 6.35
C TYR A 101 5.23 -6.91 5.34
N ASN A 102 5.44 -7.90 4.50
CA ASN A 102 6.18 -7.71 3.25
C ASN A 102 5.16 -7.49 2.15
N PHE A 103 5.38 -6.43 1.36
CA PHE A 103 4.55 -6.14 0.20
C PHE A 103 5.38 -6.17 -1.08
N GLU A 104 4.76 -6.65 -2.13
CA GLU A 104 5.26 -6.47 -3.48
C GLU A 104 4.14 -5.80 -4.27
N PHE A 105 4.38 -4.56 -4.71
CA PHE A 105 3.42 -3.79 -5.46
C PHE A 105 3.80 -3.77 -6.93
N GLU A 106 2.81 -4.00 -7.79
CA GLU A 106 2.98 -3.84 -9.22
C GLU A 106 2.23 -2.59 -9.67
N LEU A 107 2.93 -1.71 -10.37
CA LEU A 107 2.38 -0.44 -10.79
C LEU A 107 2.51 -0.27 -12.30
N GLU A 108 1.60 0.53 -12.83
CA GLU A 108 1.62 0.90 -14.24
C GLU A 108 1.43 2.39 -14.33
N LYS A 109 2.19 3.02 -15.22
CA LYS A 109 2.06 4.45 -15.44
C LYS A 109 0.99 4.69 -16.50
N ALA A 110 -0.05 5.39 -16.11
CA ALA A 110 -1.15 5.78 -16.98
C ALA A 110 -1.11 7.29 -17.10
N GLU A 111 -0.84 7.79 -18.29
CA GLU A 111 -0.58 9.20 -18.53
C GLU A 111 0.62 9.63 -17.69
N ASP A 112 0.44 10.50 -16.71
CA ASP A 112 1.56 10.95 -15.87
C ASP A 112 1.54 10.36 -14.47
N ASP A 113 0.58 9.49 -14.19
CA ASP A 113 0.40 8.95 -12.85
C ASP A 113 0.71 7.47 -12.76
N TRP A 114 1.38 7.09 -11.67
CA TRP A 114 1.57 5.69 -11.36
C TRP A 114 0.37 5.17 -10.59
N LEU A 115 -0.16 4.03 -11.02
CA LEU A 115 -1.32 3.41 -10.38
C LEU A 115 -1.01 1.95 -10.04
N LEU A 116 -1.52 1.53 -8.90
CA LEU A 116 -1.36 0.15 -8.45
C LEU A 116 -2.24 -0.77 -9.27
N ILE A 117 -1.65 -1.80 -9.89
CA ILE A 117 -2.40 -2.77 -10.69
C ILE A 117 -2.42 -4.15 -10.06
N GLY A 118 -1.63 -4.39 -9.02
CA GLY A 118 -1.63 -5.65 -8.31
C GLY A 118 -0.77 -5.55 -7.07
N ALA A 119 -0.98 -6.47 -6.14
CA ALA A 119 -0.18 -6.52 -4.93
C ALA A 119 -0.15 -7.93 -4.38
N ARG A 120 0.97 -8.26 -3.74
CA ARG A 120 1.11 -9.46 -2.93
C ARG A 120 1.58 -9.02 -1.57
N TRP A 121 1.13 -9.71 -0.55
CA TRP A 121 1.62 -9.40 0.79
C TRP A 121 1.57 -10.64 1.66
N SER A 122 2.46 -10.67 2.66
CA SER A 122 2.49 -11.71 3.64
C SER A 122 2.85 -11.11 4.99
N GLU A 123 2.30 -11.67 6.04
CA GLU A 123 2.58 -11.20 7.39
C GLU A 123 3.90 -11.78 7.86
N LEU A 124 4.79 -10.90 8.33
CA LEU A 124 6.09 -11.32 8.82
C LEU A 124 5.95 -12.17 10.07
N GLY A 125 6.72 -13.24 10.11
CA GLY A 125 6.74 -14.15 11.24
C GLY A 125 5.69 -15.23 11.18
N ARG A 126 4.67 -15.11 10.34
CA ARG A 126 3.65 -16.13 10.21
C ARG A 126 3.92 -17.14 9.12
N ASP A 127 4.52 -16.68 8.04
CA ASP A 127 4.82 -17.56 6.90
C ASP A 127 5.98 -18.50 7.19
N LEU A 128 6.62 -18.35 8.34
CA LEU A 128 7.72 -19.20 8.73
C LEU A 128 7.29 -20.45 9.47
N HIS A 129 6.02 -20.62 9.67
CA HIS A 129 5.49 -21.77 10.41
C HIS A 129 5.01 -22.88 9.51
#